data_144ffa3b4560412c7b0d180e82a46b8f
#
_entry.id   144ffa3b4560412c7b0d180e82a46b8f
#
_cell.length_a   1.000
_cell.length_b   1.000
_cell.length_c   1.000
_cell.angle_alpha   90.00
_cell.angle_beta   90.00
_cell.angle_gamma   90.00
#
_symmetry.space_group_name_H-M   'P 1'
#
loop_
_entity.id
_entity.type
_entity.pdbx_description
1 polymer ?
#
loop_
_entity_poly.entity_id
_entity_poly.type
_entity_poly.pdbx_seq_one_letter_code
_entity_poly.pdbx_strand_id
1 'polypeptide(L)'
;ETYITEQTDHQIHGGDINFNYWSDNQKVKWNVYASIQDTKRDSYYGSGMDPNAYGNTHDLVVLGGAQYTLGIDNLLFMPAEFMAGAEYNHNYLHDITLGYDHDHLQKINIFSGFMQNEWRNDTWGFLVGARIDKHSLVNNVIVSPRANIRFNPSKNANFRLSYSTGFRAPQAFDEDFHVAVVGGERVVTVLAENLKEESSHSVSLSSDLYFNIGNVQTNVLVEGFYTTLDDVFALRTIGQDALGNEVLERYNGSGATVFGG
;
A
#
# COMPACT_ATOMS: atom_id res chain seq x y z
N GLU A 1 -8.14 39.63 0.61
CA GLU A 1 -6.87 39.23 -0.04
C GLU A 1 -6.55 37.80 0.35
N THR A 2 -6.34 36.91 -0.64
CA THR A 2 -5.95 35.52 -0.40
C THR A 2 -4.43 35.51 -0.29
N TYR A 3 -3.90 35.21 0.88
CA TYR A 3 -2.45 35.22 1.11
C TYR A 3 -1.75 34.00 0.52
N ILE A 4 -2.44 32.85 0.43
CA ILE A 4 -1.92 31.62 -0.17
C ILE A 4 -3.05 31.02 -1.00
N THR A 5 -2.72 30.54 -2.21
CA THR A 5 -3.63 29.81 -3.08
C THR A 5 -2.97 28.51 -3.51
N GLU A 6 -3.71 27.43 -3.38
CA GLU A 6 -3.37 26.13 -3.95
C GLU A 6 -4.36 25.84 -5.07
N GLN A 7 -3.84 25.47 -6.24
CA GLN A 7 -4.63 25.06 -7.39
C GLN A 7 -3.95 23.88 -8.06
N THR A 8 -4.72 22.83 -8.38
CA THR A 8 -4.23 21.68 -9.13
C THR A 8 -5.21 21.35 -10.25
N ASP A 9 -4.66 21.03 -11.43
CA ASP A 9 -5.39 20.48 -12.57
C ASP A 9 -4.81 19.12 -12.90
N HIS A 10 -5.65 18.09 -12.97
CA HIS A 10 -5.25 16.72 -13.19
C HIS A 10 -5.83 16.18 -14.49
N GLN A 11 -4.97 15.60 -15.32
CA GLN A 11 -5.36 14.80 -16.48
C GLN A 11 -4.96 13.35 -16.21
N ILE A 12 -5.95 12.47 -16.05
CA ILE A 12 -5.74 11.07 -15.69
C ILE A 12 -6.26 10.20 -16.82
N HIS A 13 -5.40 9.36 -17.36
CA HIS A 13 -5.73 8.34 -18.35
C HIS A 13 -5.35 6.97 -17.79
N GLY A 14 -6.29 6.04 -17.82
CA GLY A 14 -6.03 4.70 -17.32
C GLY A 14 -6.78 3.65 -18.09
N GLY A 15 -6.26 2.42 -18.03
CA GLY A 15 -6.89 1.26 -18.61
C GLY A 15 -6.37 -0.03 -18.01
N ASP A 16 -7.20 -1.08 -18.05
CA ASP A 16 -6.83 -2.39 -17.56
C ASP A 16 -7.34 -3.50 -18.48
N ILE A 17 -6.66 -4.64 -18.42
CA ILE A 17 -7.06 -5.89 -19.05
C ILE A 17 -6.98 -6.98 -17.98
N ASN A 18 -8.04 -7.78 -17.90
CA ASN A 18 -8.10 -8.93 -17.00
C ASN A 18 -8.61 -10.16 -17.77
N PHE A 19 -7.80 -11.20 -17.83
CA PHE A 19 -8.14 -12.47 -18.45
C PHE A 19 -8.25 -13.56 -17.39
N ASN A 20 -9.38 -14.28 -17.39
CA ASN A 20 -9.61 -15.39 -16.50
C ASN A 20 -9.90 -16.66 -17.33
N TYR A 21 -9.24 -17.75 -16.97
CA TYR A 21 -9.48 -19.08 -17.51
C TYR A 21 -9.81 -20.04 -16.37
N TRP A 22 -10.81 -20.88 -16.58
CA TRP A 22 -11.18 -21.98 -15.68
C TRP A 22 -11.14 -23.29 -16.46
N SER A 23 -10.60 -24.34 -15.84
CA SER A 23 -10.72 -25.69 -16.38
C SER A 23 -12.18 -26.18 -16.30
N ASP A 24 -12.53 -27.18 -17.11
CA ASP A 24 -13.90 -27.75 -17.16
C ASP A 24 -14.40 -28.23 -15.80
N ASN A 25 -13.51 -28.77 -14.97
CA ASN A 25 -13.81 -29.21 -13.60
C ASN A 25 -13.72 -28.08 -12.55
N GLN A 26 -13.47 -26.84 -12.97
CA GLN A 26 -13.30 -25.65 -12.14
C GLN A 26 -12.22 -25.73 -11.03
N LYS A 27 -11.36 -26.77 -11.07
CA LYS A 27 -10.28 -26.93 -10.09
C LYS A 27 -9.07 -26.07 -10.40
N VAL A 28 -8.85 -25.73 -11.66
CA VAL A 28 -7.73 -24.87 -12.08
C VAL A 28 -8.29 -23.54 -12.56
N LYS A 29 -7.72 -22.47 -12.04
CA LYS A 29 -7.97 -21.11 -12.49
C LYS A 29 -6.65 -20.41 -12.80
N TRP A 30 -6.59 -19.76 -13.96
CA TRP A 30 -5.59 -18.75 -14.29
C TRP A 30 -6.21 -17.37 -14.32
N ASN A 31 -5.50 -16.42 -13.75
CA ASN A 31 -5.83 -15.01 -13.88
C ASN A 31 -4.59 -14.27 -14.35
N VAL A 32 -4.69 -13.55 -15.47
CA VAL A 32 -3.63 -12.69 -16.01
C VAL A 32 -4.19 -11.29 -16.15
N TYR A 33 -3.48 -10.32 -15.64
CA TYR A 33 -3.93 -8.94 -15.63
C TYR A 33 -2.79 -7.97 -15.94
N ALA A 34 -3.16 -6.84 -16.51
CA ALA A 34 -2.27 -5.69 -16.69
C ALA A 34 -3.09 -4.40 -16.55
N SER A 35 -2.49 -3.39 -15.96
CA SER A 35 -3.07 -2.05 -15.86
C SER A 35 -2.01 -0.98 -16.09
N ILE A 36 -2.45 0.16 -16.58
CA ILE A 36 -1.64 1.36 -16.78
C ILE A 36 -2.44 2.57 -16.35
N GLN A 37 -1.79 3.49 -15.66
CA GLN A 37 -2.35 4.81 -15.36
C GLN A 37 -1.27 5.87 -15.62
N ASP A 38 -1.62 6.86 -16.44
CA ASP A 38 -0.83 8.06 -16.74
C ASP A 38 -1.53 9.27 -16.14
N THR A 39 -0.85 9.98 -15.24
CA THR A 39 -1.38 11.18 -14.58
C THR A 39 -0.46 12.35 -14.85
N LYS A 40 -1.01 13.43 -15.36
CA LYS A 40 -0.35 14.73 -15.48
C LYS A 40 -1.06 15.71 -14.57
N ARG A 41 -0.29 16.42 -13.76
CA ARG A 41 -0.78 17.44 -12.85
C ARG A 41 -0.06 18.75 -13.12
N ASP A 42 -0.81 19.78 -13.42
CA ASP A 42 -0.35 21.16 -13.35
C ASP A 42 -0.74 21.71 -11.98
N SER A 43 0.19 22.31 -11.27
CA SER A 43 0.00 22.81 -9.91
C SER A 43 0.45 24.26 -9.76
N TYR A 44 -0.19 24.95 -8.85
CA TYR A 44 0.19 26.26 -8.37
C TYR A 44 0.13 26.27 -6.85
N TYR A 45 1.25 26.60 -6.21
CA TYR A 45 1.34 26.73 -4.74
C TYR A 45 1.99 28.07 -4.41
N GLY A 46 1.18 29.13 -4.23
CA GLY A 46 1.75 30.46 -4.02
C GLY A 46 0.74 31.55 -3.71
N SER A 47 1.19 32.80 -3.75
CA SER A 47 0.36 33.97 -3.59
C SER A 47 0.63 34.99 -4.71
N GLY A 48 -0.37 35.83 -5.02
CA GLY A 48 -0.19 36.95 -5.92
C GLY A 48 0.12 36.58 -7.37
N MET A 49 -0.25 35.38 -7.83
CA MET A 49 0.10 34.88 -9.19
C MET A 49 1.62 34.80 -9.45
N ASP A 50 2.41 34.50 -8.45
CA ASP A 50 3.86 34.36 -8.58
C ASP A 50 4.19 33.34 -9.69
N PRO A 51 4.90 33.70 -10.76
CA PRO A 51 5.26 32.79 -11.83
C PRO A 51 6.19 31.65 -11.40
N ASN A 52 6.86 31.81 -10.27
CA ASN A 52 7.73 30.76 -9.70
C ASN A 52 6.97 29.67 -8.96
N ALA A 53 5.70 29.89 -8.65
CA ALA A 53 4.88 28.97 -7.86
C ALA A 53 4.20 27.86 -8.70
N TYR A 54 4.42 27.83 -10.01
CA TYR A 54 3.89 26.80 -10.90
C TYR A 54 4.75 25.55 -10.91
N GLY A 55 4.10 24.40 -10.86
CA GLY A 55 4.73 23.08 -10.95
C GLY A 55 4.03 22.18 -11.95
N ASN A 56 4.73 21.15 -12.37
CA ASN A 56 4.22 20.09 -13.23
C ASN A 56 4.66 18.72 -12.71
N THR A 57 3.72 17.80 -12.59
CA THR A 57 4.00 16.41 -12.18
C THR A 57 3.54 15.46 -13.27
N HIS A 58 4.38 14.49 -13.60
CA HIS A 58 4.03 13.35 -14.44
C HIS A 58 4.23 12.05 -13.65
N ASP A 59 3.16 11.30 -13.45
CA ASP A 59 3.17 10.01 -12.77
C ASP A 59 2.62 8.93 -13.70
N LEU A 60 3.43 7.89 -13.94
CA LEU A 60 3.06 6.72 -14.74
C LEU A 60 3.19 5.46 -13.89
N VAL A 61 2.09 4.73 -13.72
CA VAL A 61 2.06 3.45 -13.04
C VAL A 61 1.70 2.35 -14.03
N VAL A 62 2.51 1.30 -14.07
CA VAL A 62 2.25 0.10 -14.87
C VAL A 62 2.32 -1.11 -13.95
N LEU A 63 1.27 -1.91 -13.95
CA LEU A 63 1.16 -3.14 -13.17
C LEU A 63 0.86 -4.30 -14.12
N GLY A 64 1.51 -5.44 -13.93
CA GLY A 64 1.17 -6.67 -14.64
C GLY A 64 1.44 -7.89 -13.78
N GLY A 65 0.59 -8.91 -13.89
CA GLY A 65 0.73 -10.10 -13.09
C GLY A 65 0.00 -11.30 -13.63
N ALA A 66 0.37 -12.46 -13.08
CA ALA A 66 -0.31 -13.73 -13.35
C ALA A 66 -0.45 -14.53 -12.06
N GLN A 67 -1.60 -15.16 -11.90
CA GLN A 67 -1.96 -15.95 -10.74
C GLN A 67 -2.51 -17.30 -11.19
N TYR A 68 -2.06 -18.36 -10.56
CA TYR A 68 -2.55 -19.72 -10.70
C TYR A 68 -3.25 -20.15 -9.40
N THR A 69 -4.41 -20.75 -9.52
CA THR A 69 -5.17 -21.31 -8.40
C THR A 69 -5.51 -22.76 -8.69
N LEU A 70 -5.34 -23.65 -7.72
CA LEU A 70 -5.62 -25.07 -7.78
C LEU A 70 -6.48 -25.51 -6.61
N GLY A 71 -7.70 -25.97 -6.91
CA GLY A 71 -8.56 -26.65 -5.93
C GLY A 71 -8.14 -28.11 -5.75
N ILE A 72 -7.95 -28.53 -4.51
CA ILE A 72 -7.50 -29.86 -4.11
C ILE A 72 -8.57 -30.45 -3.18
N ASP A 73 -9.14 -31.59 -3.56
CA ASP A 73 -10.26 -32.21 -2.81
C ASP A 73 -9.87 -32.58 -1.37
N ASN A 74 -8.62 -32.98 -1.15
CA ASN A 74 -8.10 -33.25 0.18
C ASN A 74 -6.58 -33.07 0.17
N LEU A 75 -6.08 -32.09 0.93
CA LEU A 75 -4.66 -31.85 1.16
C LEU A 75 -4.39 -31.96 2.68
N LEU A 76 -3.64 -32.98 3.09
CA LEU A 76 -3.34 -33.31 4.48
C LEU A 76 -4.58 -33.76 5.28
N PHE A 77 -5.51 -32.85 5.60
CA PHE A 77 -6.60 -33.12 6.56
C PHE A 77 -7.97 -32.57 6.12
N MET A 78 -8.04 -31.71 5.07
CA MET A 78 -9.31 -31.22 4.52
C MET A 78 -9.16 -30.67 3.10
N PRO A 79 -10.27 -30.34 2.41
CA PRO A 79 -10.21 -29.66 1.11
C PRO A 79 -9.38 -28.37 1.18
N ALA A 80 -8.62 -28.12 0.12
CA ALA A 80 -7.72 -26.98 0.08
C ALA A 80 -7.76 -26.26 -1.27
N GLU A 81 -7.38 -25.00 -1.24
CA GLU A 81 -7.12 -24.19 -2.43
C GLU A 81 -5.69 -23.62 -2.34
N PHE A 82 -4.85 -24.05 -3.27
CA PHE A 82 -3.50 -23.53 -3.42
C PHE A 82 -3.50 -22.40 -4.45
N MET A 83 -2.80 -21.30 -4.14
CA MET A 83 -2.61 -20.17 -5.04
C MET A 83 -1.14 -19.77 -5.08
N ALA A 84 -0.62 -19.49 -6.27
CA ALA A 84 0.68 -18.88 -6.47
C ALA A 84 0.64 -17.89 -7.62
N GLY A 85 1.48 -16.87 -7.57
CA GLY A 85 1.52 -15.86 -8.63
C GLY A 85 2.80 -15.03 -8.59
N ALA A 86 2.95 -14.23 -9.64
CA ALA A 86 4.00 -13.25 -9.77
C ALA A 86 3.41 -11.94 -10.31
N GLU A 87 4.03 -10.83 -9.90
CA GLU A 87 3.58 -9.49 -10.24
C GLU A 87 4.79 -8.58 -10.48
N TYR A 88 4.67 -7.69 -11.44
CA TYR A 88 5.60 -6.61 -11.67
C TYR A 88 4.88 -5.28 -11.61
N ASN A 89 5.45 -4.35 -10.86
CA ASN A 89 4.97 -2.97 -10.76
C ASN A 89 6.11 -2.03 -11.16
N HIS A 90 5.80 -1.08 -12.04
CA HIS A 90 6.66 0.03 -12.41
C HIS A 90 5.96 1.35 -12.10
N ASN A 91 6.65 2.22 -11.37
CA ASN A 91 6.21 3.59 -11.14
C ASN A 91 7.30 4.55 -11.60
N TYR A 92 6.89 5.54 -12.39
CA TYR A 92 7.71 6.66 -12.83
C TYR A 92 7.05 7.93 -12.34
N LEU A 93 7.75 8.70 -11.54
CA LEU A 93 7.30 10.00 -11.02
C LEU A 93 8.34 11.06 -11.36
N HIS A 94 7.91 12.13 -12.03
CA HIS A 94 8.72 13.31 -12.28
C HIS A 94 7.94 14.53 -11.84
N ASP A 95 8.43 15.22 -10.81
CA ASP A 95 7.82 16.41 -10.24
C ASP A 95 8.76 17.61 -10.35
N ILE A 96 8.28 18.70 -10.95
CA ILE A 96 9.09 19.86 -11.27
C ILE A 96 8.39 21.12 -10.77
N THR A 97 9.12 21.94 -10.00
CA THR A 97 8.72 23.30 -9.64
C THR A 97 9.95 24.20 -9.70
N LEU A 98 10.29 24.63 -10.92
CA LEU A 98 11.57 25.30 -11.22
C LEU A 98 11.79 26.59 -10.42
N GLY A 99 10.72 27.35 -10.12
CA GLY A 99 10.83 28.55 -9.30
C GLY A 99 11.30 28.30 -7.87
N TYR A 100 11.17 27.06 -7.40
CA TYR A 100 11.68 26.60 -6.11
C TYR A 100 12.90 25.69 -6.25
N ASP A 101 13.53 25.62 -7.42
CA ASP A 101 14.68 24.74 -7.71
C ASP A 101 14.39 23.26 -7.37
N HIS A 102 13.15 22.82 -7.67
CA HIS A 102 12.70 21.48 -7.43
C HIS A 102 12.54 20.71 -8.74
N ASP A 103 13.35 19.68 -8.92
CA ASP A 103 13.30 18.72 -10.00
C ASP A 103 13.53 17.32 -9.41
N HIS A 104 12.44 16.58 -9.18
CA HIS A 104 12.49 15.27 -8.58
C HIS A 104 12.07 14.19 -9.56
N LEU A 105 13.01 13.30 -9.88
CA LEU A 105 12.78 12.13 -10.72
C LEU A 105 12.94 10.85 -9.92
N GLN A 106 11.87 10.06 -9.81
CA GLN A 106 11.86 8.77 -9.14
C GLN A 106 11.39 7.66 -10.08
N LYS A 107 12.12 6.55 -10.12
CA LYS A 107 11.77 5.35 -10.87
C LYS A 107 11.80 4.15 -9.94
N ILE A 108 10.68 3.48 -9.80
CA ILE A 108 10.53 2.32 -8.93
C ILE A 108 10.17 1.11 -9.77
N ASN A 109 10.81 -0.01 -9.47
CA ASN A 109 10.47 -1.32 -10.02
C ASN A 109 10.31 -2.29 -8.85
N ILE A 110 9.21 -3.03 -8.83
CA ILE A 110 8.93 -4.04 -7.81
C ILE A 110 8.63 -5.36 -8.53
N PHE A 111 9.42 -6.38 -8.23
CA PHE A 111 9.16 -7.75 -8.65
C PHE A 111 8.67 -8.53 -7.45
N SER A 112 7.52 -9.16 -7.58
CA SER A 112 6.86 -9.87 -6.50
C SER A 112 6.53 -11.29 -6.88
N GLY A 113 6.71 -12.20 -5.93
CA GLY A 113 6.20 -13.56 -5.99
C GLY A 113 5.38 -13.85 -4.74
N PHE A 114 4.29 -14.57 -4.87
CA PHE A 114 3.46 -14.92 -3.71
C PHE A 114 2.90 -16.33 -3.83
N MET A 115 2.69 -16.95 -2.68
CA MET A 115 1.99 -18.21 -2.57
C MET A 115 1.16 -18.26 -1.29
N GLN A 116 0.05 -19.00 -1.35
CA GLN A 116 -0.75 -19.30 -0.18
C GLN A 116 -1.47 -20.63 -0.36
N ASN A 117 -1.86 -21.21 0.76
CA ASN A 117 -2.81 -22.32 0.79
C ASN A 117 -3.91 -22.03 1.80
N GLU A 118 -5.14 -22.27 1.41
CA GLU A 118 -6.31 -22.21 2.29
C GLU A 118 -6.91 -23.61 2.40
N TRP A 119 -7.02 -24.12 3.62
CA TRP A 119 -7.79 -25.32 3.97
C TRP A 119 -9.14 -24.85 4.52
N ARG A 120 -10.24 -25.40 4.02
CA ARG A 120 -11.56 -24.99 4.49
C ARG A 120 -12.61 -26.10 4.45
N ASN A 121 -13.47 -26.07 5.46
CA ASN A 121 -14.76 -26.73 5.50
C ASN A 121 -15.82 -25.78 6.08
N ASP A 122 -17.00 -26.28 6.38
CA ASP A 122 -18.11 -25.44 6.90
C ASP A 122 -17.76 -24.80 8.25
N THR A 123 -16.99 -25.48 9.12
CA THR A 123 -16.68 -25.05 10.47
C THR A 123 -15.34 -24.32 10.55
N TRP A 124 -14.31 -24.81 9.87
CA TRP A 124 -12.94 -24.30 9.99
C TRP A 124 -12.40 -23.78 8.66
N GLY A 125 -11.61 -22.75 8.73
CA GLY A 125 -10.75 -22.28 7.64
C GLY A 125 -9.37 -21.92 8.18
N PHE A 126 -8.32 -22.38 7.51
CA PHE A 126 -6.93 -22.06 7.82
C PHE A 126 -6.26 -21.57 6.56
N LEU A 127 -5.71 -20.37 6.60
CA LEU A 127 -4.93 -19.81 5.49
C LEU A 127 -3.52 -19.53 5.99
N VAL A 128 -2.54 -19.92 5.20
CA VAL A 128 -1.12 -19.57 5.38
C VAL A 128 -0.57 -19.14 4.03
N GLY A 129 0.14 -18.07 3.99
CA GLY A 129 0.77 -17.56 2.76
C GLY A 129 1.95 -16.64 3.03
N ALA A 130 2.70 -16.36 1.99
CA ALA A 130 3.78 -15.38 2.01
C ALA A 130 3.90 -14.68 0.66
N ARG A 131 4.32 -13.43 0.69
CA ARG A 131 4.73 -12.63 -0.46
C ARG A 131 6.20 -12.29 -0.29
N ILE A 132 6.94 -12.31 -1.39
CA ILE A 132 8.34 -11.92 -1.48
C ILE A 132 8.42 -10.79 -2.49
N ASP A 133 8.99 -9.66 -2.07
CA ASP A 133 9.12 -8.46 -2.90
C ASP A 133 10.59 -8.07 -3.05
N LYS A 134 11.02 -7.81 -4.29
CA LYS A 134 12.28 -7.13 -4.59
C LYS A 134 11.97 -5.73 -5.10
N HIS A 135 12.15 -4.77 -4.23
CA HIS A 135 11.94 -3.35 -4.50
C HIS A 135 13.26 -2.69 -4.94
N SER A 136 13.23 -1.81 -5.96
CA SER A 136 14.45 -1.19 -6.51
C SER A 136 15.18 -0.27 -5.55
N LEU A 137 14.47 0.30 -4.56
CA LEU A 137 15.05 1.20 -3.54
C LEU A 137 15.48 0.47 -2.26
N VAL A 138 15.23 -0.84 -2.16
CA VAL A 138 15.57 -1.64 -0.97
C VAL A 138 16.60 -2.70 -1.35
N ASN A 139 17.72 -2.75 -0.60
CA ASN A 139 18.80 -3.69 -0.89
C ASN A 139 18.40 -5.14 -0.63
N ASN A 140 17.61 -5.39 0.40
CA ASN A 140 17.17 -6.71 0.79
C ASN A 140 15.88 -7.14 0.06
N VAL A 141 15.63 -8.42 0.07
CA VAL A 141 14.34 -8.99 -0.30
C VAL A 141 13.42 -8.87 0.91
N ILE A 142 12.21 -8.37 0.68
CA ILE A 142 11.19 -8.20 1.73
C ILE A 142 10.30 -9.43 1.71
N VAL A 143 10.05 -10.02 2.87
CA VAL A 143 9.17 -11.19 3.02
C VAL A 143 7.99 -10.82 3.91
N SER A 144 6.78 -10.98 3.38
CA SER A 144 5.52 -10.62 4.05
C SER A 144 4.66 -11.86 4.29
N PRO A 145 4.81 -12.57 5.42
CA PRO A 145 3.95 -13.68 5.79
C PRO A 145 2.56 -13.23 6.22
N ARG A 146 1.58 -14.12 6.02
CA ARG A 146 0.21 -13.96 6.52
C ARG A 146 -0.39 -15.29 6.96
N ALA A 147 -1.25 -15.25 7.96
CA ALA A 147 -2.02 -16.40 8.41
C ALA A 147 -3.42 -15.97 8.85
N ASN A 148 -4.41 -16.83 8.64
CA ASN A 148 -5.78 -16.57 9.10
C ASN A 148 -6.40 -17.87 9.59
N ILE A 149 -7.13 -17.80 10.70
CA ILE A 149 -7.94 -18.88 11.24
C ILE A 149 -9.38 -18.39 11.30
N ARG A 150 -10.29 -19.12 10.67
CA ARG A 150 -11.72 -18.90 10.73
C ARG A 150 -12.39 -20.06 11.46
N PHE A 151 -13.30 -19.76 12.37
CA PHE A 151 -14.09 -20.72 13.09
C PHE A 151 -15.58 -20.35 13.05
N ASN A 152 -16.40 -21.21 12.44
CA ASN A 152 -17.84 -21.08 12.32
C ASN A 152 -18.51 -22.18 13.14
N PRO A 153 -18.73 -22.02 14.46
CA PRO A 153 -19.41 -23.05 15.27
C PRO A 153 -20.87 -23.26 14.85
N SER A 154 -21.46 -22.29 14.18
CA SER A 154 -22.80 -22.35 13.59
C SER A 154 -22.91 -21.44 12.40
N LYS A 155 -24.04 -21.50 11.66
CA LYS A 155 -24.35 -20.58 10.56
C LYS A 155 -24.50 -19.11 11.02
N ASN A 156 -24.69 -18.91 12.33
CA ASN A 156 -24.98 -17.62 12.93
C ASN A 156 -23.79 -17.02 13.69
N ALA A 157 -22.65 -17.68 13.70
CA ALA A 157 -21.47 -17.19 14.40
C ALA A 157 -20.21 -17.45 13.57
N ASN A 158 -19.43 -16.41 13.37
CA ASN A 158 -18.15 -16.46 12.69
C ASN A 158 -17.10 -15.77 13.56
N PHE A 159 -16.00 -16.44 13.82
CA PHE A 159 -14.83 -15.91 14.51
C PHE A 159 -13.63 -15.95 13.58
N ARG A 160 -12.82 -14.91 13.61
CA ARG A 160 -11.61 -14.84 12.78
C ARG A 160 -10.45 -14.26 13.57
N LEU A 161 -9.32 -14.98 13.51
CA LEU A 161 -8.02 -14.50 13.97
C LEU A 161 -7.12 -14.34 12.75
N SER A 162 -6.53 -13.17 12.58
CA SER A 162 -5.65 -12.87 11.44
C SER A 162 -4.30 -12.35 11.93
N TYR A 163 -3.25 -12.76 11.24
CA TYR A 163 -1.92 -12.17 11.33
C TYR A 163 -1.45 -11.79 9.93
N SER A 164 -0.92 -10.59 9.79
CA SER A 164 -0.35 -10.11 8.54
C SER A 164 0.82 -9.17 8.79
N THR A 165 1.71 -9.12 7.82
CA THR A 165 2.80 -8.16 7.77
C THR A 165 2.68 -7.29 6.54
N GLY A 166 3.23 -6.09 6.59
CA GLY A 166 3.31 -5.16 5.48
C GLY A 166 4.61 -4.36 5.53
N PHE A 167 4.88 -3.61 4.48
CA PHE A 167 6.02 -2.70 4.43
C PHE A 167 5.68 -1.42 3.66
N ARG A 168 6.44 -0.38 3.93
CA ARG A 168 6.47 0.88 3.18
C ARG A 168 7.90 1.15 2.76
N ALA A 169 8.14 1.28 1.45
CA ALA A 169 9.49 1.49 0.92
C ALA A 169 9.97 2.94 1.15
N PRO A 170 11.29 3.17 1.22
CA PRO A 170 11.88 4.49 1.41
C PRO A 170 11.84 5.32 0.11
N GLN A 171 10.64 5.64 -0.36
CA GLN A 171 10.41 6.44 -1.56
C GLN A 171 9.90 7.84 -1.19
N ALA A 172 10.02 8.78 -2.11
CA ALA A 172 9.34 10.06 -1.99
C ALA A 172 7.81 9.84 -2.12
N PHE A 173 7.05 10.54 -1.32
CA PHE A 173 5.59 10.48 -1.29
C PHE A 173 4.99 11.81 -1.74
N ASP A 174 3.73 11.80 -2.11
CA ASP A 174 3.04 13.01 -2.60
C ASP A 174 3.08 14.16 -1.58
N GLU A 175 3.01 13.84 -0.28
CA GLU A 175 3.18 14.83 0.78
C GLU A 175 4.55 15.54 0.80
N ASP A 176 5.58 14.95 0.22
CA ASP A 176 6.93 15.56 0.12
C ASP A 176 7.00 16.63 -0.97
N PHE A 177 6.03 16.65 -1.89
CA PHE A 177 5.92 17.60 -2.98
C PHE A 177 4.98 18.76 -2.67
N HIS A 178 4.31 18.74 -1.51
CA HIS A 178 3.61 19.91 -1.01
C HIS A 178 4.63 20.96 -0.58
N VAL A 179 4.70 22.04 -1.35
CA VAL A 179 5.44 23.22 -0.94
C VAL A 179 4.67 23.91 0.17
N ALA A 180 4.98 23.60 1.42
CA ALA A 180 4.41 24.28 2.57
C ALA A 180 4.98 25.70 2.66
N VAL A 181 4.43 26.62 1.87
CA VAL A 181 4.84 28.03 1.88
C VAL A 181 3.96 28.77 2.89
N VAL A 182 4.21 28.59 4.16
CA VAL A 182 3.74 29.54 5.16
C VAL A 182 4.83 30.59 5.36
N GLY A 183 4.66 31.76 4.76
CA GLY A 183 5.61 32.88 4.91
C GLY A 183 6.72 32.99 3.86
N GLY A 184 6.68 32.16 2.79
CA GLY A 184 7.67 32.25 1.68
C GLY A 184 8.91 31.39 1.87
N GLU A 185 8.99 30.57 2.93
CA GLU A 185 10.08 29.62 3.14
C GLU A 185 9.67 28.25 2.60
N ARG A 186 10.48 27.68 1.74
CA ARG A 186 10.34 26.33 1.22
C ARG A 186 10.89 25.31 2.20
N VAL A 187 10.21 24.18 2.34
CA VAL A 187 10.74 23.01 3.02
C VAL A 187 11.17 21.96 1.98
N VAL A 188 12.40 21.51 2.05
CA VAL A 188 12.97 20.49 1.16
C VAL A 188 13.14 19.20 1.94
N THR A 189 12.53 18.11 1.50
CA THR A 189 12.72 16.80 2.12
C THR A 189 13.77 15.99 1.36
N VAL A 190 14.77 15.49 2.07
CA VAL A 190 15.80 14.59 1.56
C VAL A 190 15.70 13.24 2.28
N LEU A 191 16.15 12.17 1.62
CA LEU A 191 16.19 10.82 2.20
C LEU A 191 17.58 10.56 2.83
N ALA A 192 17.60 9.98 4.04
CA ALA A 192 18.84 9.53 4.67
C ALA A 192 19.53 8.43 3.85
N GLU A 193 20.85 8.41 3.80
CA GLU A 193 21.64 7.47 2.97
C GLU A 193 21.37 5.98 3.29
N ASN A 194 21.01 5.63 4.51
CA ASN A 194 20.79 4.26 4.97
C ASN A 194 19.32 3.97 5.31
N LEU A 195 18.39 4.65 4.66
CA LEU A 195 16.97 4.51 4.91
C LEU A 195 16.51 3.09 4.53
N LYS A 196 15.87 2.39 5.48
CA LYS A 196 15.29 1.06 5.31
C LYS A 196 13.80 1.17 5.06
N GLU A 197 13.22 0.07 4.63
CA GLU A 197 11.75 -0.07 4.63
C GLU A 197 11.19 0.03 6.06
N GLU A 198 10.07 0.71 6.21
CA GLU A 198 9.21 0.62 7.39
C GLU A 198 8.44 -0.70 7.31
N SER A 199 8.36 -1.45 8.38
CA SER A 199 7.62 -2.72 8.42
C SER A 199 6.53 -2.73 9.50
N SER A 200 5.51 -3.55 9.28
CA SER A 200 4.40 -3.70 10.22
C SER A 200 4.07 -5.15 10.49
N HIS A 201 3.66 -5.43 11.73
CA HIS A 201 3.10 -6.71 12.17
C HIS A 201 1.73 -6.45 12.80
N SER A 202 0.69 -7.03 12.23
CA SER A 202 -0.68 -6.82 12.69
C SER A 202 -1.35 -8.14 13.08
N VAL A 203 -2.01 -8.13 14.22
CA VAL A 203 -2.92 -9.19 14.67
C VAL A 203 -4.31 -8.59 14.82
N SER A 204 -5.34 -9.26 14.28
CA SER A 204 -6.73 -8.87 14.51
C SER A 204 -7.57 -10.08 14.91
N LEU A 205 -8.56 -9.81 15.76
CA LEU A 205 -9.58 -10.77 16.19
C LEU A 205 -10.95 -10.16 15.92
N SER A 206 -11.81 -10.88 15.18
CA SER A 206 -13.18 -10.44 14.93
C SER A 206 -14.20 -11.53 15.29
N SER A 207 -15.39 -11.09 15.68
CA SER A 207 -16.57 -11.89 15.97
C SER A 207 -17.76 -11.31 15.25
N ASP A 208 -18.43 -12.10 14.43
CA ASP A 208 -19.60 -11.72 13.64
C ASP A 208 -20.77 -12.64 14.03
N LEU A 209 -21.79 -12.08 14.67
CA LEU A 209 -22.91 -12.82 15.27
C LEU A 209 -24.24 -12.38 14.64
N TYR A 210 -25.02 -13.37 14.18
CA TYR A 210 -26.34 -13.17 13.60
C TYR A 210 -27.41 -13.78 14.49
N PHE A 211 -28.43 -13.00 14.83
CA PHE A 211 -29.56 -13.46 15.63
C PHE A 211 -30.80 -12.62 15.35
N ASN A 212 -31.96 -13.12 15.78
CA ASN A 212 -33.23 -12.41 15.63
C ASN A 212 -33.68 -11.83 16.97
N ILE A 213 -34.08 -10.56 16.96
CA ILE A 213 -34.78 -9.93 18.08
C ILE A 213 -36.24 -9.74 17.63
N GLY A 214 -37.10 -10.65 18.06
CA GLY A 214 -38.45 -10.73 17.52
C GLY A 214 -38.43 -11.05 16.00
N ASN A 215 -38.98 -10.17 15.18
CA ASN A 215 -39.01 -10.28 13.72
C ASN A 215 -37.87 -9.53 13.02
N VAL A 216 -36.93 -8.96 13.77
CA VAL A 216 -35.80 -8.19 13.23
C VAL A 216 -34.55 -9.05 13.21
N GLN A 217 -33.99 -9.27 12.02
CA GLN A 217 -32.68 -9.87 11.87
C GLN A 217 -31.62 -8.89 12.29
N THR A 218 -30.76 -9.30 13.21
CA THR A 218 -29.71 -8.44 13.81
C THR A 218 -28.35 -9.07 13.56
N ASN A 219 -27.37 -8.25 13.21
CA ASN A 219 -25.97 -8.61 13.11
C ASN A 219 -25.17 -7.73 14.09
N VAL A 220 -24.26 -8.37 14.81
CA VAL A 220 -23.28 -7.70 15.68
C VAL A 220 -21.90 -8.13 15.28
N LEU A 221 -21.11 -7.17 14.77
CA LEU A 221 -19.69 -7.33 14.49
C LEU A 221 -18.88 -6.63 15.56
N VAL A 222 -17.95 -7.35 16.15
CA VAL A 222 -16.94 -6.81 17.08
C VAL A 222 -15.57 -7.19 16.54
N GLU A 223 -14.69 -6.21 16.43
CA GLU A 223 -13.32 -6.41 15.99
C GLU A 223 -12.36 -5.68 16.91
N GLY A 224 -11.20 -6.28 17.17
CA GLY A 224 -10.08 -5.66 17.86
C GLY A 224 -8.79 -5.96 17.11
N PHE A 225 -7.85 -5.02 17.09
CA PHE A 225 -6.57 -5.17 16.43
C PHE A 225 -5.42 -4.58 17.24
N TYR A 226 -4.23 -5.13 16.99
CA TYR A 226 -2.96 -4.67 17.53
C TYR A 226 -1.90 -4.72 16.43
N THR A 227 -1.26 -3.57 16.15
CA THR A 227 -0.25 -3.43 15.11
C THR A 227 1.00 -2.80 15.69
N THR A 228 2.16 -3.42 15.47
CA THR A 228 3.46 -2.81 15.69
C THR A 228 4.05 -2.33 14.36
N LEU A 229 4.71 -1.20 14.41
CA LEU A 229 5.46 -0.61 13.30
C LEU A 229 6.92 -0.54 13.71
N ASP A 230 7.81 -1.03 12.86
CA ASP A 230 9.26 -0.97 13.07
C ASP A 230 9.89 -0.07 12.01
N ASP A 231 11.01 0.59 12.36
CA ASP A 231 11.75 1.51 11.48
C ASP A 231 10.87 2.62 10.87
N VAL A 232 9.92 3.17 11.67
CA VAL A 232 8.93 4.18 11.23
C VAL A 232 9.61 5.40 10.66
N PHE A 233 9.13 5.89 9.52
CA PHE A 233 9.66 7.11 8.92
C PHE A 233 9.33 8.34 9.76
N ALA A 234 10.36 9.07 10.11
CA ALA A 234 10.29 10.33 10.83
C ALA A 234 11.05 11.42 10.06
N LEU A 235 10.72 12.67 10.32
CA LEU A 235 11.40 13.84 9.77
C LEU A 235 12.18 14.54 10.87
N ARG A 236 13.37 15.03 10.53
CA ARG A 236 14.17 15.92 11.38
C ARG A 236 14.74 17.06 10.56
N THR A 237 14.81 18.24 11.14
CA THR A 237 15.50 19.38 10.53
C THR A 237 17.01 19.13 10.58
N ILE A 238 17.68 19.23 9.44
CA ILE A 238 19.14 19.08 9.34
C ILE A 238 19.85 20.38 9.00
N GLY A 239 19.11 21.46 8.75
CA GLY A 239 19.65 22.80 8.50
C GLY A 239 18.88 23.54 7.41
N GLN A 240 19.59 24.44 6.74
CA GLN A 240 19.07 25.19 5.60
C GLN A 240 19.95 24.95 4.36
N ASP A 241 19.36 25.00 3.18
CA ASP A 241 20.10 24.96 1.93
C ASP A 241 20.78 26.31 1.60
N ALA A 242 21.46 26.38 0.47
CA ALA A 242 22.16 27.60 0.04
C ALA A 242 21.19 28.77 -0.28
N LEU A 243 19.91 28.51 -0.44
CA LEU A 243 18.87 29.51 -0.69
C LEU A 243 18.14 29.92 0.60
N GLY A 244 18.47 29.31 1.74
CA GLY A 244 17.85 29.58 3.03
C GLY A 244 16.60 28.74 3.32
N ASN A 245 16.27 27.77 2.47
CA ASN A 245 15.12 26.87 2.68
C ASN A 245 15.42 25.87 3.80
N GLU A 246 14.44 25.54 4.64
CA GLU A 246 14.56 24.49 5.64
C GLU A 246 14.72 23.13 4.96
N VAL A 247 15.72 22.34 5.40
CA VAL A 247 15.96 20.99 4.91
C VAL A 247 15.58 19.99 6.00
N LEU A 248 14.60 19.16 5.67
CA LEU A 248 14.18 18.01 6.47
C LEU A 248 14.80 16.73 5.93
N GLU A 249 15.32 15.90 6.81
CA GLU A 249 15.77 14.55 6.47
C GLU A 249 14.74 13.52 6.94
N ARG A 250 14.28 12.68 6.01
CA ARG A 250 13.51 11.49 6.35
C ARG A 250 14.47 10.38 6.79
N TYR A 251 14.24 9.83 7.96
CA TYR A 251 15.06 8.78 8.56
C TYR A 251 14.17 7.74 9.25
N ASN A 252 14.72 6.54 9.54
CA ASN A 252 14.03 5.56 10.35
C ASN A 252 14.09 5.96 11.82
N GLY A 253 12.95 6.31 12.38
CA GLY A 253 12.77 6.63 13.80
C GLY A 253 12.54 5.37 14.65
N SER A 254 12.06 5.58 15.86
CA SER A 254 11.63 4.50 16.75
C SER A 254 10.33 3.87 16.26
N GLY A 255 10.11 2.60 16.64
CA GLY A 255 8.86 1.91 16.35
C GLY A 255 7.64 2.59 16.97
N ALA A 256 6.47 2.26 16.46
CA ALA A 256 5.17 2.72 16.95
C ALA A 256 4.22 1.54 17.18
N THR A 257 3.18 1.76 17.98
CA THR A 257 2.13 0.78 18.23
C THR A 257 0.78 1.43 18.04
N VAL A 258 -0.10 0.75 17.30
CA VAL A 258 -1.49 1.15 17.07
C VAL A 258 -2.40 0.00 17.49
N PHE A 259 -3.43 0.29 18.27
CA PHE A 259 -4.44 -0.70 18.64
C PHE A 259 -5.81 -0.04 18.73
N GLY A 260 -6.87 -0.85 18.56
CA GLY A 260 -8.24 -0.37 18.58
C GLY A 260 -9.25 -1.51 18.50
N GLY A 261 -10.52 -1.13 18.56
CA GLY A 261 -11.65 -2.03 18.46
C GLY A 261 -12.97 -1.28 18.29
#